data_a7d036cb4fb469cd37c734fd4302f05c
#
_entry.id   a7d036cb4fb469cd37c734fd4302f05c
#
_cell.length_a   1.000
_cell.length_b   1.000
_cell.length_c   1.000
_cell.angle_alpha   90.00
_cell.angle_beta   90.00
_cell.angle_gamma   90.00
#
_symmetry.space_group_name_H-M   'P 1'
#
loop_
_entity.id
_entity.type
_entity.pdbx_description
1 polymer ?
#
loop_
_entity_poly.entity_id
_entity_poly.type
_entity_poly.pdbx_seq_one_letter_code
_entity_poly.pdbx_strand_id
1 'polypeptide(L)'
;MFKIDQETMNGIIHACSAIGAGLALIAGIGPGVGQGIAAGHAAAAVGRNPGAKSEITSTMLLGQAVAETTGLYGLLVGMLLMFVQPLDM
;
A
#
# COMPACT_ATOMS: atom_id res chain seq x y z
N MET A 1 -7.23 35.84 -21.57
CA MET A 1 -7.02 34.38 -21.40
C MET A 1 -6.04 34.12 -20.27
N PHE A 2 -6.34 33.16 -19.44
CA PHE A 2 -5.49 32.79 -18.32
C PHE A 2 -4.24 32.05 -18.81
N LYS A 3 -3.06 32.53 -18.39
CA LYS A 3 -1.79 31.90 -18.72
C LYS A 3 -1.07 31.49 -17.45
N ILE A 4 -0.53 30.28 -17.45
CA ILE A 4 0.25 29.75 -16.35
C ILE A 4 1.70 29.66 -16.82
N ASP A 5 2.62 30.30 -16.09
CA ASP A 5 4.04 30.21 -16.42
C ASP A 5 4.59 28.83 -16.02
N GLN A 6 5.81 28.54 -16.43
CA GLN A 6 6.42 27.21 -16.21
C GLN A 6 6.60 26.94 -14.72
N GLU A 7 6.96 27.94 -13.94
CA GLU A 7 7.15 27.76 -12.51
C GLU A 7 5.85 27.40 -11.81
N THR A 8 4.76 28.12 -12.13
CA THR A 8 3.44 27.81 -11.59
C THR A 8 2.98 26.45 -12.03
N MET A 9 3.22 26.09 -13.29
CA MET A 9 2.85 24.77 -13.83
C MET A 9 3.58 23.66 -13.06
N ASN A 10 4.87 23.83 -12.82
CA ASN A 10 5.64 22.83 -12.07
C ASN A 10 5.12 22.69 -10.64
N GLY A 11 4.77 23.81 -10.01
CA GLY A 11 4.18 23.77 -8.68
C GLY A 11 2.87 23.00 -8.63
N ILE A 12 2.02 23.19 -9.63
CA ILE A 12 0.75 22.47 -9.73
C ILE A 12 1.01 20.97 -9.92
N ILE A 13 1.95 20.62 -10.79
CA ILE A 13 2.30 19.21 -11.04
C ILE A 13 2.81 18.57 -9.76
N HIS A 14 3.69 19.26 -9.02
CA HIS A 14 4.23 18.71 -7.77
C HIS A 14 3.14 18.55 -6.72
N ALA A 15 2.24 19.52 -6.62
CA ALA A 15 1.13 19.44 -5.67
C ALA A 15 0.20 18.27 -6.01
N CYS A 16 -0.13 18.11 -7.30
CA CYS A 16 -0.96 16.99 -7.75
C CYS A 16 -0.26 15.67 -7.53
N SER A 17 1.05 15.60 -7.76
CA SER A 17 1.83 14.39 -7.52
C SER A 17 1.83 14.00 -6.05
N ALA A 18 1.95 14.99 -5.15
CA ALA A 18 1.91 14.73 -3.71
C ALA A 18 0.55 14.20 -3.28
N ILE A 19 -0.53 14.78 -3.79
CA ILE A 19 -1.88 14.31 -3.50
C ILE A 19 -2.08 12.90 -4.09
N GLY A 20 -1.64 12.69 -5.32
CA GLY A 20 -1.73 11.39 -5.97
C GLY A 20 -0.95 10.31 -5.22
N ALA A 21 0.23 10.68 -4.68
CA ALA A 21 1.02 9.75 -3.86
C ALA A 21 0.25 9.34 -2.60
N GLY A 22 -0.38 10.30 -1.93
CA GLY A 22 -1.20 10.01 -0.77
C GLY A 22 -2.38 9.11 -1.10
N LEU A 23 -3.04 9.37 -2.22
CA LEU A 23 -4.16 8.53 -2.68
C LEU A 23 -3.70 7.11 -3.04
N ALA A 24 -2.52 6.99 -3.65
CA ALA A 24 -1.96 5.68 -4.00
C ALA A 24 -1.73 4.82 -2.76
N LEU A 25 -1.35 5.44 -1.64
CA LEU A 25 -1.10 4.72 -0.40
C LEU A 25 -2.37 4.17 0.25
N ILE A 26 -3.55 4.64 -0.17
CA ILE A 26 -4.83 4.09 0.27
C ILE A 26 -4.92 2.59 -0.09
N ALA A 27 -4.20 2.16 -1.12
CA ALA A 27 -4.15 0.74 -1.50
C ALA A 27 -3.72 -0.17 -0.34
N GLY A 28 -3.02 0.37 0.66
CA GLY A 28 -2.63 -0.39 1.85
C GLY A 28 -3.78 -0.77 2.77
N ILE A 29 -4.93 -0.11 2.65
CA ILE A 29 -6.09 -0.41 3.51
C ILE A 29 -6.59 -1.83 3.28
N GLY A 30 -6.70 -2.27 2.01
CA GLY A 30 -7.18 -3.61 1.68
C GLY A 30 -6.35 -4.70 2.34
N PRO A 31 -5.04 -4.77 2.02
CA PRO A 31 -4.15 -5.74 2.66
C PRO A 31 -4.10 -5.58 4.18
N GLY A 32 -4.09 -4.34 4.68
CA GLY A 32 -4.05 -4.09 6.12
C GLY A 32 -5.22 -4.72 6.85
N VAL A 33 -6.43 -4.51 6.35
CA VAL A 33 -7.64 -5.09 6.93
C VAL A 33 -7.63 -6.61 6.73
N GLY A 34 -7.35 -7.08 5.52
CA GLY A 34 -7.37 -8.51 5.21
C GLY A 34 -6.35 -9.28 6.02
N GLN A 35 -5.13 -8.78 6.12
CA GLN A 35 -4.07 -9.42 6.88
C GLN A 35 -4.37 -9.41 8.38
N GLY A 36 -4.97 -8.32 8.88
CA GLY A 36 -5.40 -8.25 10.27
C GLY A 36 -6.45 -9.31 10.60
N ILE A 37 -7.41 -9.50 9.71
CA ILE A 37 -8.43 -10.54 9.87
C ILE A 37 -7.79 -11.92 9.85
N ALA A 38 -6.88 -12.16 8.90
CA ALA A 38 -6.16 -13.44 8.81
C ALA A 38 -5.37 -13.71 10.09
N ALA A 39 -4.70 -12.70 10.63
CA ALA A 39 -3.94 -12.83 11.87
C ALA A 39 -4.85 -13.19 13.05
N GLY A 40 -6.02 -12.55 13.12
CA GLY A 40 -7.00 -12.84 14.16
C GLY A 40 -7.52 -14.28 14.09
N HIS A 41 -7.84 -14.74 12.90
CA HIS A 41 -8.28 -16.14 12.69
C HIS A 41 -7.16 -17.13 13.02
N ALA A 42 -5.93 -16.82 12.64
CA ALA A 42 -4.79 -17.68 12.92
C ALA A 42 -4.52 -17.77 14.43
N ALA A 43 -4.61 -16.63 15.13
CA ALA A 43 -4.44 -16.60 16.57
C ALA A 43 -5.48 -17.46 17.27
N ALA A 44 -6.74 -17.37 16.86
CA ALA A 44 -7.81 -18.19 17.40
C ALA A 44 -7.59 -19.67 17.10
N ALA A 45 -7.11 -20.00 15.89
CA ALA A 45 -6.83 -21.38 15.52
C ALA A 45 -5.70 -21.98 16.36
N VAL A 46 -4.64 -21.20 16.64
CA VAL A 46 -3.55 -21.63 17.51
C VAL A 46 -4.07 -21.85 18.93
N GLY A 47 -4.96 -20.98 19.39
CA GLY A 47 -5.57 -21.15 20.70
C GLY A 47 -6.37 -22.46 20.82
N ARG A 48 -7.03 -22.88 19.75
CA ARG A 48 -7.76 -24.14 19.72
C ARG A 48 -6.85 -25.36 19.50
N ASN A 49 -5.75 -25.18 18.81
CA ASN A 49 -4.83 -26.28 18.48
C ASN A 49 -3.39 -25.79 18.54
N PRO A 50 -2.82 -25.67 19.75
CA PRO A 50 -1.44 -25.17 19.90
C PRO A 50 -0.40 -26.06 19.20
N GLY A 51 -0.69 -27.35 19.03
CA GLY A 51 0.21 -28.27 18.34
C GLY A 51 0.39 -27.97 16.87
N ALA A 52 -0.55 -27.21 16.25
CA ALA A 52 -0.48 -26.86 14.84
C ALA A 52 0.04 -25.44 14.61
N LYS A 53 0.62 -24.80 15.63
CA LYS A 53 1.03 -23.40 15.55
C LYS A 53 1.93 -23.13 14.34
N SER A 54 2.91 -23.99 14.10
CA SER A 54 3.87 -23.81 13.00
C SER A 54 3.17 -23.83 11.64
N GLU A 55 2.29 -24.80 11.43
CA GLU A 55 1.57 -24.94 10.17
C GLU A 55 0.59 -23.78 9.94
N ILE A 56 -0.12 -23.40 10.99
CA ILE A 56 -1.06 -22.29 10.94
C ILE A 56 -0.31 -21.00 10.59
N THR A 57 0.80 -20.72 11.25
CA THR A 57 1.61 -19.53 11.03
C THR A 57 2.15 -19.50 9.60
N SER A 58 2.66 -20.63 9.09
CA SER A 58 3.19 -20.69 7.73
C SER A 58 2.11 -20.43 6.69
N THR A 59 0.95 -21.04 6.85
CA THR A 59 -0.17 -20.84 5.94
C THR A 59 -0.65 -19.38 5.96
N MET A 60 -0.76 -18.79 7.16
CA MET A 60 -1.15 -17.40 7.34
C MET A 60 -0.17 -16.47 6.62
N LEU A 61 1.14 -16.66 6.87
CA LEU A 61 2.16 -15.80 6.29
C LEU A 61 2.19 -15.87 4.77
N LEU A 62 1.98 -17.06 4.21
CA LEU A 62 1.94 -17.20 2.76
C LEU A 62 0.78 -16.39 2.16
N GLY A 63 -0.39 -16.49 2.74
CA GLY A 63 -1.55 -15.73 2.28
C GLY A 63 -1.35 -14.23 2.46
N GLN A 64 -0.78 -13.82 3.59
CA GLN A 64 -0.51 -12.41 3.87
C GLN A 64 0.54 -11.84 2.90
N ALA A 65 1.57 -12.61 2.56
CA ALA A 65 2.60 -12.18 1.64
C ALA A 65 2.02 -11.90 0.25
N VAL A 66 1.14 -12.79 -0.22
CA VAL A 66 0.48 -12.59 -1.51
C VAL A 66 -0.46 -11.38 -1.46
N ALA A 67 -1.22 -11.24 -0.38
CA ALA A 67 -2.16 -10.13 -0.22
C ALA A 67 -1.44 -8.78 -0.17
N GLU A 68 -0.23 -8.73 0.38
CA GLU A 68 0.53 -7.50 0.51
C GLU A 68 0.95 -6.89 -0.83
N THR A 69 0.99 -7.69 -1.90
CA THR A 69 1.44 -7.19 -3.21
C THR A 69 0.62 -5.99 -3.69
N THR A 70 -0.68 -5.96 -3.43
CA THR A 70 -1.53 -4.83 -3.81
C THR A 70 -1.12 -3.56 -3.09
N GLY A 71 -0.83 -3.64 -1.80
CA GLY A 71 -0.33 -2.51 -1.03
C GLY A 71 1.02 -2.03 -1.53
N LEU A 72 1.89 -2.96 -1.92
CA LEU A 72 3.21 -2.62 -2.46
C LEU A 72 3.11 -1.91 -3.79
N TYR A 73 2.14 -2.26 -4.65
CA TYR A 73 1.92 -1.52 -5.89
C TYR A 73 1.55 -0.06 -5.60
N GLY A 74 0.68 0.17 -4.64
CA GLY A 74 0.32 1.53 -4.24
C GLY A 74 1.51 2.29 -3.67
N LEU A 75 2.33 1.63 -2.85
CA LEU A 75 3.55 2.22 -2.31
C LEU A 75 4.51 2.59 -3.44
N LEU A 76 4.71 1.71 -4.42
CA LEU A 76 5.59 1.97 -5.54
C LEU A 76 5.13 3.21 -6.32
N VAL A 77 3.85 3.29 -6.66
CA VAL A 77 3.30 4.44 -7.37
C VAL A 77 3.48 5.71 -6.53
N GLY A 78 3.21 5.65 -5.23
CA GLY A 78 3.38 6.78 -4.33
C GLY A 78 4.82 7.28 -4.31
N MET A 79 5.79 6.38 -4.24
CA MET A 79 7.21 6.74 -4.22
C MET A 79 7.65 7.33 -5.56
N LEU A 80 7.16 6.79 -6.67
CA LEU A 80 7.47 7.35 -7.98
C LEU A 80 6.95 8.77 -8.11
N LEU A 81 5.75 9.04 -7.64
CA LEU A 81 5.17 10.38 -7.70
C LEU A 81 5.89 11.36 -6.79
N MET A 82 6.36 10.91 -5.62
CA MET A 82 7.02 11.79 -4.65
C MET A 82 8.47 12.07 -4.99
N PHE A 83 9.21 11.07 -5.44
CA PHE A 83 10.66 11.18 -5.54
C PHE A 83 11.18 11.19 -6.98
N VAL A 84 10.55 10.48 -7.89
CA VAL A 84 10.94 10.46 -9.29
C VAL A 84 10.22 11.54 -10.09
N GLN A 85 8.98 11.82 -9.72
CA GLN A 85 8.14 12.87 -10.31
C GLN A 85 8.04 12.76 -11.84
N PRO A 86 7.55 11.62 -12.34
CA PRO A 86 7.53 11.37 -13.78
C PRO A 86 6.65 12.35 -14.56
N LEU A 87 5.71 13.02 -13.88
CA LEU A 87 4.80 13.96 -14.52
C LEU A 87 5.46 15.32 -14.80
N ASP A 88 6.63 15.53 -14.25
CA ASP A 88 7.38 16.78 -14.39
C ASP A 88 8.39 16.75 -15.53
N MET A 89 8.35 15.72 -16.34
CA MET A 89 9.27 15.57 -17.49
C MET A 89 8.84 16.31 -18.75
#